data_7c051eaf9b3eb278f00f9f096c6c3fb1
#
_entry.id   7c051eaf9b3eb278f00f9f096c6c3fb1
#
_cell.length_a   1.000
_cell.length_b   1.000
_cell.length_c   1.000
_cell.angle_alpha   90.00
_cell.angle_beta   90.00
_cell.angle_gamma   90.00
#
_symmetry.space_group_name_H-M   'P 1'
#
loop_
_entity.id
_entity.type
_entity.pdbx_description
1 polymer ?
#
loop_
_entity_poly.entity_id
_entity_poly.type
_entity_poly.pdbx_seq_one_letter_code
_entity_poly.pdbx_strand_id
1 'polypeptide(L)'
;MAKAAGKTKTRKRKSSKKKSSKPRKPILDVADELMEEEESRLDATDAVDGAKSSDESVHAKYERIKKGDLYLTDLQKLNVGELHDVAKKEGIQEYSALKKQDLIFKILKERIRQNGLLYGEGVLEVLPDGYGFLRNPSYHYLSSPDDIYVSPSQIRRFGLRSGNTVSGQIRPPKDSEKYFALLRVEAINFEDPDNLAEKVVFSDLTPLHPEERLILETTMEELNMRIIDLVTPVGKGQRGLIVAPPRTGKTVLLQKIANAISTNHPEVNLIVLLIDERPEEVTEMERKTADDVEVISSTFDEAASRHCQVAEMVIEKAKRMVEYGKDVVILLDSITRLARAYNTQMPHSGKILTGGVDAGAMQMPKKFFGAARNVEFGGSLTIFATALIDTGSKMDEVIFEEFKATGNMELHLDRRLVDRRSWPAIDISRSGTRKEELLLDERELALVYRLRKVLSDLNPVEAVELLKSRLSKCRSNAEFLMTMKLD
;
A
#
# COMPACT_ATOMS: atom_id res chain seq x y z
N MET A 1 23.73 -66.89 -55.49
CA MET A 1 24.67 -67.88 -54.96
C MET A 1 25.00 -67.46 -53.49
N ALA A 2 24.54 -68.26 -52.59
CA ALA A 2 25.20 -68.98 -51.49
C ALA A 2 25.63 -68.02 -50.32
N LYS A 3 24.90 -68.08 -49.26
CA LYS A 3 25.03 -68.80 -48.00
C LYS A 3 26.29 -68.50 -47.20
N ALA A 4 26.11 -67.92 -46.02
CA ALA A 4 26.60 -68.62 -44.78
C ALA A 4 25.97 -68.02 -43.51
N ALA A 5 25.44 -68.92 -42.70
CA ALA A 5 24.82 -68.66 -41.39
C ALA A 5 25.88 -68.64 -40.29
N GLY A 6 25.78 -67.70 -39.38
CA GLY A 6 26.55 -67.67 -38.13
C GLY A 6 25.63 -67.63 -36.90
N LYS A 7 25.59 -68.75 -36.20
CA LYS A 7 24.90 -68.93 -34.89
C LYS A 7 25.65 -68.17 -33.81
N THR A 8 25.01 -67.25 -33.07
CA THR A 8 25.56 -66.66 -31.89
C THR A 8 24.66 -66.99 -30.68
N LYS A 9 25.28 -67.55 -29.62
CA LYS A 9 24.68 -68.05 -28.39
C LYS A 9 24.11 -66.92 -27.54
N THR A 10 22.84 -67.05 -27.18
CA THR A 10 22.16 -66.18 -26.21
C THR A 10 22.68 -66.44 -24.78
N ARG A 11 23.30 -65.45 -24.18
CA ARG A 11 23.73 -65.44 -22.76
C ARG A 11 22.63 -64.84 -21.92
N LYS A 12 21.94 -65.65 -21.11
CA LYS A 12 20.94 -65.21 -20.12
C LYS A 12 21.57 -64.28 -19.11
N ARG A 13 21.18 -62.98 -19.12
CA ARG A 13 21.49 -62.01 -18.06
C ARG A 13 20.47 -62.16 -16.94
N LYS A 14 20.94 -62.45 -15.71
CA LYS A 14 20.16 -62.43 -14.48
C LYS A 14 19.61 -61.02 -14.21
N SER A 15 18.30 -60.87 -14.07
CA SER A 15 17.63 -59.65 -13.68
C SER A 15 17.90 -59.39 -12.18
N SER A 16 18.64 -58.34 -11.86
CA SER A 16 18.71 -57.82 -10.50
C SER A 16 17.42 -57.03 -10.23
N LYS A 17 16.66 -57.44 -9.22
CA LYS A 17 15.50 -56.71 -8.70
C LYS A 17 15.95 -55.30 -8.26
N LYS A 18 15.59 -54.23 -8.98
CA LYS A 18 15.63 -52.87 -8.50
C LYS A 18 14.64 -52.72 -7.33
N LYS A 19 15.14 -52.40 -6.12
CA LYS A 19 14.31 -51.91 -5.02
C LYS A 19 13.60 -50.63 -5.50
N SER A 20 12.28 -50.63 -5.46
CA SER A 20 11.47 -49.42 -5.71
C SER A 20 11.77 -48.40 -4.60
N SER A 21 12.47 -47.32 -4.94
CA SER A 21 12.53 -46.16 -4.10
C SER A 21 11.13 -45.50 -4.11
N LYS A 22 10.51 -45.33 -2.96
CA LYS A 22 9.32 -44.50 -2.80
C LYS A 22 9.60 -43.12 -3.39
N PRO A 23 8.65 -42.47 -4.10
CA PRO A 23 8.83 -41.11 -4.55
C PRO A 23 9.12 -40.22 -3.34
N ARG A 24 10.17 -39.40 -3.38
CA ARG A 24 10.44 -38.35 -2.40
C ARG A 24 9.29 -37.37 -2.47
N LYS A 25 8.60 -37.12 -1.36
CA LYS A 25 7.63 -36.03 -1.24
C LYS A 25 8.29 -34.72 -1.65
N PRO A 26 7.57 -33.78 -2.28
CA PRO A 26 8.07 -32.43 -2.51
C PRO A 26 8.61 -31.82 -1.22
N ILE A 27 9.67 -31.04 -1.30
CA ILE A 27 10.33 -30.43 -0.12
C ILE A 27 9.36 -29.55 0.66
N LEU A 28 8.38 -28.94 -0.01
CA LEU A 28 7.31 -28.11 0.57
C LEU A 28 6.38 -28.91 1.48
N ASP A 29 5.93 -30.11 1.07
CA ASP A 29 5.05 -30.95 1.90
C ASP A 29 5.71 -31.40 3.21
N VAL A 30 7.04 -31.57 3.20
CA VAL A 30 7.81 -31.95 4.40
C VAL A 30 7.99 -30.76 5.35
N ALA A 31 8.14 -29.54 4.78
CA ALA A 31 8.25 -28.33 5.58
C ALA A 31 6.92 -28.01 6.28
N ASP A 32 5.79 -28.17 5.59
CA ASP A 32 4.46 -27.97 6.16
C ASP A 32 4.14 -28.97 7.28
N GLU A 33 4.43 -30.28 7.09
CA GLU A 33 4.25 -31.31 8.14
C GLU A 33 5.08 -31.00 9.40
N LEU A 34 6.32 -30.50 9.24
CA LEU A 34 7.18 -30.13 10.37
C LEU A 34 6.70 -28.87 11.10
N MET A 35 6.10 -27.92 10.37
CA MET A 35 5.54 -26.72 10.97
C MET A 35 4.26 -26.99 11.74
N GLU A 36 3.38 -27.87 11.23
CA GLU A 36 2.18 -28.33 11.94
C GLU A 36 2.54 -29.09 13.24
N GLU A 37 3.63 -29.89 13.23
CA GLU A 37 4.12 -30.55 14.45
C GLU A 37 4.70 -29.52 15.45
N GLU A 38 5.43 -28.50 15.00
CA GLU A 38 6.00 -27.47 15.89
C GLU A 38 4.88 -26.57 16.46
N GLU A 39 3.88 -26.20 15.66
CA GLU A 39 2.70 -25.44 16.11
C GLU A 39 1.89 -26.23 17.15
N SER A 40 1.64 -27.52 16.91
CA SER A 40 0.94 -28.39 17.85
C SER A 40 1.68 -28.58 19.18
N ARG A 41 3.01 -28.51 19.16
CA ARG A 41 3.83 -28.55 20.39
C ARG A 41 3.75 -27.25 21.18
N LEU A 42 3.70 -26.12 20.52
CA LEU A 42 3.51 -24.81 21.15
C LEU A 42 2.12 -24.66 21.76
N ASP A 43 1.07 -25.08 21.05
CA ASP A 43 -0.29 -25.12 21.58
C ASP A 43 -0.42 -26.02 22.81
N ALA A 44 0.34 -27.14 22.84
CA ALA A 44 0.37 -28.05 23.99
C ALA A 44 1.14 -27.49 25.21
N THR A 45 2.19 -26.67 24.99
CA THR A 45 2.92 -25.98 26.06
C THR A 45 2.11 -24.84 26.66
N ASP A 46 1.39 -24.07 25.86
CA ASP A 46 0.49 -23.01 26.34
C ASP A 46 -0.71 -23.57 27.12
N ALA A 47 -1.21 -24.76 26.77
CA ALA A 47 -2.26 -25.44 27.53
C ALA A 47 -1.80 -25.85 28.94
N VAL A 48 -0.48 -26.05 29.15
CA VAL A 48 0.11 -26.36 30.46
C VAL A 48 0.41 -25.09 31.26
N ASP A 49 0.82 -24.00 30.60
CA ASP A 49 1.07 -22.70 31.22
C ASP A 49 -0.21 -21.88 31.47
N GLY A 50 -1.24 -22.05 30.65
CA GLY A 50 -2.56 -21.42 30.77
C GLY A 50 -3.33 -21.77 32.04
N ALA A 51 -2.91 -22.83 32.77
CA ALA A 51 -3.51 -23.18 34.06
C ALA A 51 -3.03 -22.35 35.26
N LYS A 52 -2.13 -21.38 35.05
CA LYS A 52 -1.51 -20.58 36.11
C LYS A 52 -1.53 -19.05 35.95
N SER A 53 -2.05 -18.48 34.88
CA SER A 53 -2.12 -17.02 34.70
C SER A 53 -3.51 -16.56 34.29
N SER A 54 -4.08 -15.71 35.14
CA SER A 54 -5.34 -14.99 34.95
C SER A 54 -5.46 -14.24 33.62
N ASP A 55 -6.60 -14.39 32.94
CA ASP A 55 -7.37 -13.45 32.07
C ASP A 55 -6.63 -12.31 31.31
N GLU A 56 -5.41 -12.48 30.89
CA GLU A 56 -4.79 -11.56 29.94
C GLU A 56 -5.12 -12.02 28.50
N SER A 57 -5.87 -11.20 27.76
CA SER A 57 -6.19 -11.52 26.35
C SER A 57 -4.90 -11.65 25.52
N VAL A 58 -4.91 -12.51 24.49
CA VAL A 58 -3.78 -12.70 23.56
C VAL A 58 -3.32 -11.34 23.01
N HIS A 59 -4.26 -10.42 22.77
CA HIS A 59 -3.98 -9.05 22.33
C HIS A 59 -3.23 -8.21 23.37
N ALA A 60 -3.52 -8.34 24.67
CA ALA A 60 -2.79 -7.63 25.72
C ALA A 60 -1.35 -8.15 25.87
N LYS A 61 -1.13 -9.47 25.70
CA LYS A 61 0.21 -10.06 25.58
C LYS A 61 0.95 -9.50 24.36
N TYR A 62 0.30 -9.46 23.20
CA TYR A 62 0.85 -8.88 21.95
C TYR A 62 1.28 -7.42 22.14
N GLU A 63 0.42 -6.57 22.69
CA GLU A 63 0.74 -5.16 22.95
C GLU A 63 1.91 -4.99 23.94
N ARG A 64 2.03 -5.86 24.93
CA ARG A 64 3.15 -5.85 25.87
C ARG A 64 4.46 -6.26 25.20
N ILE A 65 4.42 -7.25 24.30
CA ILE A 65 5.57 -7.74 23.54
C ILE A 65 6.00 -6.71 22.49
N LYS A 66 5.04 -6.03 21.84
CA LYS A 66 5.29 -4.94 20.89
C LYS A 66 6.08 -3.79 21.50
N LYS A 67 5.97 -3.59 22.82
CA LYS A 67 6.77 -2.62 23.59
C LYS A 67 8.13 -3.15 24.05
N GLY A 68 8.46 -4.41 23.78
CA GLY A 68 9.73 -5.06 24.15
C GLY A 68 10.74 -5.14 23.01
N ASP A 69 12.01 -5.38 23.34
CA ASP A 69 13.17 -5.38 22.43
C ASP A 69 13.27 -6.59 21.47
N LEU A 70 12.19 -7.37 21.28
CA LEU A 70 12.22 -8.68 20.59
C LEU A 70 11.62 -8.66 19.17
N TYR A 71 11.37 -7.49 18.62
CA TYR A 71 10.74 -7.36 17.30
C TYR A 71 11.78 -7.39 16.17
N LEU A 72 11.63 -8.34 15.22
CA LEU A 72 12.46 -8.43 14.03
C LEU A 72 12.42 -7.15 13.19
N THR A 73 11.22 -6.59 13.02
CA THR A 73 10.98 -5.38 12.19
C THR A 73 11.76 -4.17 12.68
N ASP A 74 11.97 -4.04 13.99
CA ASP A 74 12.74 -2.92 14.56
C ASP A 74 14.23 -3.04 14.24
N LEU A 75 14.79 -4.25 14.25
CA LEU A 75 16.17 -4.49 13.83
C LEU A 75 16.35 -4.26 12.33
N GLN A 76 15.35 -4.57 11.53
CA GLN A 76 15.40 -4.38 10.07
C GLN A 76 15.45 -2.89 9.67
N LYS A 77 14.83 -2.00 10.46
CA LYS A 77 14.86 -0.54 10.25
C LYS A 77 16.22 0.08 10.54
N LEU A 78 17.00 -0.52 11.44
CA LEU A 78 18.31 0.00 11.84
C LEU A 78 19.34 -0.06 10.71
N ASN A 79 20.25 0.92 10.67
CA ASN A 79 21.41 0.88 9.78
C ASN A 79 22.51 -0.06 10.36
N VAL A 80 23.53 -0.36 9.55
CA VAL A 80 24.60 -1.29 9.95
C VAL A 80 25.38 -0.81 11.19
N GLY A 81 25.58 0.51 11.31
CA GLY A 81 26.27 1.10 12.47
C GLY A 81 25.48 0.92 13.77
N GLU A 82 24.19 1.19 13.73
CA GLU A 82 23.28 1.00 14.86
C GLU A 82 23.17 -0.48 15.26
N LEU A 83 23.13 -1.39 14.27
CA LEU A 83 23.16 -2.83 14.52
C LEU A 83 24.48 -3.28 15.16
N HIS A 84 25.62 -2.68 14.82
CA HIS A 84 26.89 -2.92 15.49
C HIS A 84 26.83 -2.49 16.97
N ASP A 85 26.20 -1.36 17.27
CA ASP A 85 26.05 -0.88 18.65
C ASP A 85 25.14 -1.82 19.46
N VAL A 86 24.07 -2.33 18.85
CA VAL A 86 23.19 -3.36 19.46
C VAL A 86 23.99 -4.65 19.71
N ALA A 87 24.71 -5.16 18.71
CA ALA A 87 25.51 -6.37 18.83
C ALA A 87 26.57 -6.25 19.94
N LYS A 88 27.19 -5.08 20.06
CA LYS A 88 28.16 -4.78 21.13
C LYS A 88 27.51 -4.76 22.50
N LYS A 89 26.32 -4.17 22.66
CA LYS A 89 25.58 -4.17 23.93
C LYS A 89 25.18 -5.56 24.37
N GLU A 90 24.88 -6.46 23.43
CA GLU A 90 24.48 -7.85 23.67
C GLU A 90 25.68 -8.82 23.80
N GLY A 91 26.91 -8.30 23.74
CA GLY A 91 28.13 -9.09 23.94
C GLY A 91 28.48 -10.05 22.80
N ILE A 92 27.96 -9.80 21.60
CA ILE A 92 28.21 -10.65 20.43
C ILE A 92 29.64 -10.44 19.93
N GLN A 93 30.38 -11.53 19.76
CA GLN A 93 31.74 -11.50 19.20
C GLN A 93 31.71 -11.62 17.67
N GLU A 94 32.74 -11.04 17.01
CA GLU A 94 32.93 -11.12 15.53
C GLU A 94 31.75 -10.59 14.70
N TYR A 95 31.22 -9.42 15.04
CA TYR A 95 30.09 -8.79 14.30
C TYR A 95 30.54 -7.84 13.18
N SER A 96 31.77 -7.33 13.20
CA SER A 96 32.22 -6.22 12.33
C SER A 96 32.41 -6.59 10.85
N ALA A 97 32.55 -7.90 10.52
CA ALA A 97 32.70 -8.39 9.15
C ALA A 97 31.42 -8.94 8.54
N LEU A 98 30.30 -8.91 9.28
CA LEU A 98 29.03 -9.51 8.85
C LEU A 98 28.22 -8.52 7.97
N LYS A 99 27.49 -9.08 6.99
CA LYS A 99 26.48 -8.33 6.25
C LYS A 99 25.30 -8.02 7.18
N LYS A 100 24.50 -7.00 6.84
CA LYS A 100 23.33 -6.55 7.62
C LYS A 100 22.44 -7.73 8.07
N GLN A 101 22.14 -8.66 7.18
CA GLN A 101 21.29 -9.82 7.45
C GLN A 101 21.93 -10.83 8.41
N ASP A 102 23.18 -11.19 8.16
CA ASP A 102 23.92 -12.12 9.03
C ASP A 102 24.08 -11.54 10.43
N LEU A 103 24.20 -10.22 10.53
CA LEU A 103 24.29 -9.49 11.80
C LEU A 103 22.97 -9.52 12.54
N ILE A 104 21.84 -9.21 11.87
CA ILE A 104 20.50 -9.32 12.44
C ILE A 104 20.24 -10.75 12.90
N PHE A 105 20.57 -11.74 12.06
CA PHE A 105 20.44 -13.14 12.41
C PHE A 105 21.21 -13.53 13.68
N LYS A 106 22.46 -13.04 13.81
CA LYS A 106 23.30 -13.32 14.96
C LYS A 106 22.78 -12.67 16.24
N ILE A 107 22.29 -11.41 16.15
CA ILE A 107 21.62 -10.69 17.24
C ILE A 107 20.39 -11.47 17.69
N LEU A 108 19.52 -11.84 16.77
CA LEU A 108 18.29 -12.58 17.06
C LEU A 108 18.57 -13.94 17.68
N LYS A 109 19.57 -14.67 17.18
CA LYS A 109 19.96 -15.97 17.74
C LYS A 109 20.41 -15.85 19.21
N GLU A 110 21.12 -14.79 19.57
CA GLU A 110 21.51 -14.55 20.95
C GLU A 110 20.33 -14.13 21.82
N ARG A 111 19.43 -13.30 21.31
CA ARG A 111 18.17 -12.91 22.00
C ARG A 111 17.23 -14.09 22.25
N ILE A 112 17.08 -14.99 21.26
CA ILE A 112 16.30 -16.23 21.42
C ILE A 112 16.90 -17.10 22.52
N ARG A 113 18.24 -17.17 22.59
CA ARG A 113 18.93 -17.94 23.63
C ARG A 113 18.68 -17.40 25.03
N GLN A 114 18.46 -16.08 25.14
CA GLN A 114 18.20 -15.40 26.41
C GLN A 114 16.71 -15.37 26.78
N ASN A 115 15.81 -15.16 25.83
CA ASN A 115 14.39 -14.85 26.04
C ASN A 115 13.40 -15.84 25.39
N GLY A 116 13.86 -16.80 24.58
CA GLY A 116 13.08 -17.94 24.06
C GLY A 116 12.13 -17.67 22.90
N LEU A 117 11.66 -16.45 22.66
CA LEU A 117 10.66 -16.12 21.63
C LEU A 117 11.10 -14.97 20.73
N LEU A 118 10.76 -15.06 19.46
CA LEU A 118 11.00 -14.04 18.43
C LEU A 118 9.67 -13.66 17.77
N TYR A 119 9.48 -12.36 17.53
CA TYR A 119 8.27 -11.84 16.92
C TYR A 119 8.56 -11.12 15.61
N GLY A 120 7.64 -11.23 14.66
CA GLY A 120 7.70 -10.55 13.38
C GLY A 120 6.32 -10.10 12.92
N GLU A 121 6.31 -9.07 12.08
CA GLU A 121 5.12 -8.49 11.46
C GLU A 121 5.39 -8.18 10.00
N GLY A 122 4.39 -8.30 9.17
CA GLY A 122 4.46 -7.88 7.76
C GLY A 122 3.11 -7.99 7.08
N VAL A 123 3.04 -7.50 5.86
CA VAL A 123 1.85 -7.58 5.01
C VAL A 123 1.91 -8.85 4.17
N LEU A 124 0.91 -9.70 4.28
CA LEU A 124 0.87 -10.99 3.61
C LEU A 124 0.68 -10.84 2.09
N GLU A 125 1.57 -11.44 1.32
CA GLU A 125 1.38 -11.76 -0.10
C GLU A 125 1.18 -13.27 -0.23
N VAL A 126 0.00 -13.70 -0.70
CA VAL A 126 -0.30 -15.10 -0.99
C VAL A 126 0.08 -15.40 -2.42
N LEU A 127 0.93 -16.41 -2.63
CA LEU A 127 1.36 -16.85 -3.95
C LEU A 127 0.40 -17.88 -4.55
N PRO A 128 0.42 -18.09 -5.88
CA PRO A 128 -0.49 -19.04 -6.55
C PRO A 128 -0.39 -20.49 -6.03
N ASP A 129 0.77 -20.88 -5.49
CA ASP A 129 1.02 -22.21 -4.91
C ASP A 129 0.38 -22.39 -3.54
N GLY A 130 -0.27 -21.34 -2.98
CA GLY A 130 -1.04 -21.39 -1.75
C GLY A 130 -0.27 -21.07 -0.47
N TYR A 131 1.06 -20.93 -0.51
CA TYR A 131 1.85 -20.36 0.58
C TYR A 131 2.02 -18.85 0.42
N GLY A 132 2.57 -18.19 1.43
CA GLY A 132 2.75 -16.72 1.37
C GLY A 132 4.01 -16.24 2.04
N PHE A 133 4.23 -14.93 1.91
CA PHE A 133 5.30 -14.21 2.61
C PHE A 133 4.75 -12.95 3.26
N LEU A 134 5.21 -12.65 4.47
CA LEU A 134 4.99 -11.34 5.07
C LEU A 134 6.04 -10.38 4.52
N ARG A 135 5.57 -9.41 3.75
CA ARG A 135 6.38 -8.38 3.10
C ARG A 135 6.56 -7.17 4.01
N ASN A 136 7.74 -6.58 3.96
CA ASN A 136 8.07 -5.41 4.78
C ASN A 136 7.84 -4.10 3.98
N PRO A 137 7.18 -3.08 4.55
CA PRO A 137 7.03 -1.77 3.92
C PRO A 137 8.37 -1.08 3.60
N SER A 138 9.43 -1.33 4.39
CA SER A 138 10.78 -0.80 4.12
C SER A 138 11.40 -1.27 2.80
N TYR A 139 10.90 -2.35 2.22
CA TYR A 139 11.25 -2.84 0.89
C TYR A 139 10.12 -2.61 -0.12
N HIS A 140 9.21 -1.68 0.16
CA HIS A 140 8.05 -1.35 -0.68
C HIS A 140 7.20 -2.58 -1.05
N TYR A 141 7.08 -3.55 -0.12
CA TYR A 141 6.38 -4.84 -0.30
C TYR A 141 6.96 -5.75 -1.39
N LEU A 142 8.15 -5.45 -1.90
CA LEU A 142 8.85 -6.32 -2.84
C LEU A 142 9.53 -7.48 -2.11
N SER A 143 9.80 -8.56 -2.85
CA SER A 143 10.49 -9.73 -2.30
C SER A 143 11.87 -9.36 -1.77
N SER A 144 12.11 -9.70 -0.53
CA SER A 144 13.38 -9.46 0.16
C SER A 144 13.82 -10.73 0.91
N PRO A 145 15.11 -10.85 1.22
CA PRO A 145 15.61 -11.96 2.05
C PRO A 145 15.09 -11.92 3.49
N ASP A 146 14.55 -10.79 3.91
CA ASP A 146 14.00 -10.56 5.26
C ASP A 146 12.52 -10.94 5.37
N ASP A 147 11.92 -11.47 4.30
CA ASP A 147 10.54 -11.91 4.29
C ASP A 147 10.32 -13.12 5.23
N ILE A 148 9.12 -13.17 5.80
CA ILE A 148 8.74 -14.27 6.71
C ILE A 148 7.80 -15.21 5.96
N TYR A 149 8.16 -16.47 5.86
CA TYR A 149 7.34 -17.49 5.23
C TYR A 149 6.10 -17.82 6.05
N VAL A 150 4.95 -17.95 5.37
CA VAL A 150 3.66 -18.36 5.94
C VAL A 150 3.18 -19.61 5.24
N SER A 151 2.88 -20.66 6.01
CA SER A 151 2.48 -21.96 5.48
C SER A 151 1.06 -21.94 4.89
N PRO A 152 0.75 -22.83 3.93
CA PRO A 152 -0.60 -23.00 3.41
C PRO A 152 -1.61 -23.42 4.48
N SER A 153 -1.18 -24.15 5.50
CA SER A 153 -2.02 -24.58 6.62
C SER A 153 -2.49 -23.38 7.44
N GLN A 154 -1.59 -22.44 7.79
CA GLN A 154 -1.93 -21.21 8.51
C GLN A 154 -2.84 -20.29 7.67
N ILE A 155 -2.55 -20.15 6.37
CA ILE A 155 -3.40 -19.37 5.47
C ILE A 155 -4.83 -19.93 5.44
N ARG A 156 -4.99 -21.23 5.33
CA ARG A 156 -6.32 -21.86 5.34
C ARG A 156 -7.00 -21.82 6.70
N ARG A 157 -6.24 -22.10 7.80
CA ARG A 157 -6.78 -22.11 9.17
C ARG A 157 -7.41 -20.78 9.55
N PHE A 158 -6.72 -19.67 9.29
CA PHE A 158 -7.18 -18.33 9.63
C PHE A 158 -7.91 -17.62 8.49
N GLY A 159 -8.06 -18.22 7.31
CA GLY A 159 -8.67 -17.57 6.16
C GLY A 159 -7.93 -16.32 5.67
N LEU A 160 -6.58 -16.32 5.80
CA LEU A 160 -5.74 -15.17 5.45
C LEU A 160 -5.80 -14.86 3.95
N ARG A 161 -5.72 -13.59 3.63
CA ARG A 161 -5.73 -13.09 2.25
C ARG A 161 -4.59 -12.09 2.04
N SER A 162 -4.15 -11.94 0.78
CA SER A 162 -3.18 -10.90 0.44
C SER A 162 -3.65 -9.54 0.96
N GLY A 163 -2.71 -8.79 1.53
CA GLY A 163 -2.96 -7.49 2.15
C GLY A 163 -3.25 -7.53 3.65
N ASN A 164 -3.50 -8.71 4.27
CA ASN A 164 -3.59 -8.79 5.73
C ASN A 164 -2.23 -8.44 6.36
N THR A 165 -2.22 -7.56 7.34
CA THR A 165 -1.08 -7.37 8.21
C THR A 165 -1.12 -8.46 9.28
N VAL A 166 -0.12 -9.32 9.28
CA VAL A 166 -0.04 -10.46 10.19
C VAL A 166 1.16 -10.29 11.09
N SER A 167 0.96 -10.47 12.38
CA SER A 167 2.02 -10.46 13.38
C SER A 167 1.93 -11.70 14.25
N GLY A 168 3.09 -12.19 14.69
CA GLY A 168 3.13 -13.39 15.49
C GLY A 168 4.55 -13.90 15.78
N GLN A 169 4.61 -15.07 16.36
CA GLN A 169 5.86 -15.73 16.69
C GLN A 169 6.52 -16.30 15.44
N ILE A 170 7.81 -16.06 15.31
CA ILE A 170 8.61 -16.55 14.19
C ILE A 170 9.80 -17.36 14.68
N ARG A 171 10.34 -18.21 13.80
CA ARG A 171 11.60 -18.90 14.04
C ARG A 171 12.64 -18.54 12.97
N PRO A 172 13.91 -18.63 13.30
CA PRO A 172 14.99 -18.48 12.32
C PRO A 172 14.98 -19.62 11.30
N PRO A 173 15.56 -19.39 10.11
CA PRO A 173 15.70 -20.41 9.08
C PRO A 173 16.56 -21.58 9.59
N LYS A 174 16.17 -22.81 9.24
CA LYS A 174 16.98 -24.03 9.43
C LYS A 174 18.08 -24.08 8.34
N ASP A 175 19.05 -24.97 8.47
CA ASP A 175 20.23 -25.07 7.57
C ASP A 175 19.88 -25.18 6.07
N SER A 176 18.69 -25.69 5.73
CA SER A 176 18.18 -25.83 4.34
C SER A 176 17.24 -24.72 3.90
N GLU A 177 16.84 -23.82 4.78
CA GLU A 177 15.85 -22.76 4.56
C GLU A 177 16.54 -21.41 4.34
N LYS A 178 15.85 -20.48 3.65
CA LYS A 178 16.37 -19.14 3.37
C LYS A 178 15.65 -18.04 4.17
N TYR A 179 14.42 -18.29 4.61
CA TYR A 179 13.54 -17.31 5.21
C TYR A 179 13.20 -17.66 6.64
N PHE A 180 12.90 -16.65 7.44
CA PHE A 180 12.21 -16.85 8.71
C PHE A 180 10.85 -17.51 8.44
N ALA A 181 10.32 -18.24 9.40
CA ALA A 181 9.04 -18.89 9.27
C ALA A 181 8.10 -18.49 10.41
N LEU A 182 6.86 -18.16 10.07
CA LEU A 182 5.81 -17.87 11.04
C LEU A 182 5.41 -19.17 11.73
N LEU A 183 5.52 -19.23 13.07
CA LEU A 183 5.11 -20.37 13.88
C LEU A 183 3.66 -20.21 14.35
N ARG A 184 3.31 -19.04 14.85
CA ARG A 184 1.99 -18.77 15.41
C ARG A 184 1.52 -17.39 15.02
N VAL A 185 0.27 -17.27 14.56
CA VAL A 185 -0.41 -16.00 14.32
C VAL A 185 -0.96 -15.49 15.65
N GLU A 186 -0.60 -14.28 16.05
CA GLU A 186 -1.08 -13.65 17.28
C GLU A 186 -2.01 -12.47 17.04
N ALA A 187 -1.82 -11.76 15.94
CA ALA A 187 -2.76 -10.70 15.52
C ALA A 187 -2.88 -10.62 14.00
N ILE A 188 -4.07 -10.26 13.52
CA ILE A 188 -4.37 -9.99 12.11
C ILE A 188 -4.96 -8.58 12.05
N ASN A 189 -4.33 -7.69 11.26
CA ASN A 189 -4.70 -6.27 11.19
C ASN A 189 -4.85 -5.60 12.57
N PHE A 190 -3.96 -5.97 13.51
CA PHE A 190 -3.90 -5.49 14.89
C PHE A 190 -5.07 -5.92 15.79
N GLU A 191 -5.90 -6.88 15.37
CA GLU A 191 -6.97 -7.49 16.14
C GLU A 191 -6.70 -8.99 16.38
N ASP A 192 -7.47 -9.57 17.30
CA ASP A 192 -7.43 -11.01 17.57
C ASP A 192 -7.74 -11.82 16.29
N PRO A 193 -6.98 -12.88 15.98
CA PRO A 193 -7.22 -13.71 14.80
C PRO A 193 -8.62 -14.30 14.69
N ASP A 194 -9.28 -14.57 15.82
CA ASP A 194 -10.62 -15.14 15.84
C ASP A 194 -11.68 -14.18 15.26
N ASN A 195 -11.44 -12.87 15.31
CA ASN A 195 -12.33 -11.86 14.76
C ASN A 195 -12.38 -11.83 13.22
N LEU A 196 -11.40 -12.43 12.54
CA LEU A 196 -11.35 -12.40 11.07
C LEU A 196 -12.56 -13.08 10.42
N ALA A 197 -13.08 -14.15 11.02
CA ALA A 197 -14.23 -14.88 10.51
C ALA A 197 -15.52 -14.04 10.46
N GLU A 198 -15.62 -13.00 11.29
CA GLU A 198 -16.79 -12.10 11.39
C GLU A 198 -16.70 -10.92 10.42
N LYS A 199 -15.53 -10.66 9.83
CA LYS A 199 -15.30 -9.51 8.94
C LYS A 199 -15.88 -9.77 7.54
N VAL A 200 -16.69 -8.82 7.08
CA VAL A 200 -17.26 -8.86 5.71
C VAL A 200 -16.18 -8.52 4.70
N VAL A 201 -16.11 -9.30 3.63
CA VAL A 201 -15.13 -9.08 2.54
C VAL A 201 -15.42 -7.75 1.85
N PHE A 202 -14.37 -6.99 1.50
CA PHE A 202 -14.49 -5.66 0.85
C PHE A 202 -15.42 -5.63 -0.38
N SER A 203 -15.43 -6.71 -1.18
CA SER A 203 -16.34 -6.82 -2.35
C SER A 203 -17.81 -6.86 -2.00
N ASP A 204 -18.12 -7.34 -0.80
CA ASP A 204 -19.51 -7.59 -0.34
C ASP A 204 -20.03 -6.45 0.53
N LEU A 205 -19.17 -5.46 0.86
CA LEU A 205 -19.57 -4.25 1.58
C LEU A 205 -20.41 -3.34 0.69
N THR A 206 -21.47 -2.78 1.24
CA THR A 206 -22.39 -1.83 0.55
C THR A 206 -21.67 -0.50 0.31
N PRO A 207 -21.46 -0.06 -0.96
CA PRO A 207 -20.80 1.19 -1.24
C PRO A 207 -21.74 2.39 -1.05
N LEU A 208 -21.27 3.43 -0.38
CA LEU A 208 -21.95 4.70 -0.18
C LEU A 208 -21.24 5.85 -0.90
N HIS A 209 -21.94 6.96 -1.07
CA HIS A 209 -21.30 8.21 -1.46
C HIS A 209 -20.46 8.79 -0.31
N PRO A 210 -19.42 9.60 -0.60
CA PRO A 210 -18.75 10.37 0.41
C PRO A 210 -19.71 11.35 1.10
N GLU A 211 -19.81 11.26 2.42
CA GLU A 211 -20.68 12.13 3.25
C GLU A 211 -19.87 12.83 4.34
N GLU A 212 -18.81 12.20 4.84
CA GLU A 212 -17.91 12.78 5.83
C GLU A 212 -16.77 13.50 5.12
N ARG A 213 -16.63 14.80 5.40
CA ARG A 213 -15.63 15.67 4.75
C ARG A 213 -14.24 15.47 5.34
N LEU A 214 -13.24 15.38 4.47
CA LEU A 214 -11.82 15.51 4.80
C LEU A 214 -11.43 16.97 4.64
N ILE A 215 -11.26 17.67 5.76
CA ILE A 215 -10.89 19.10 5.77
C ILE A 215 -9.38 19.21 5.53
N LEU A 216 -9.00 19.96 4.50
CA LEU A 216 -7.59 20.18 4.14
C LEU A 216 -7.07 21.54 4.64
N GLU A 217 -7.92 22.48 5.03
CA GLU A 217 -7.53 23.75 5.59
C GLU A 217 -6.77 23.54 6.91
N THR A 218 -5.52 24.00 7.01
CA THR A 218 -4.67 23.89 8.20
C THR A 218 -4.39 25.24 8.82
N THR A 219 -3.62 26.08 8.15
CA THR A 219 -3.22 27.41 8.63
C THR A 219 -3.69 28.53 7.70
N MET A 220 -3.74 29.75 8.23
CA MET A 220 -4.09 30.94 7.44
C MET A 220 -3.18 31.12 6.22
N GLU A 221 -1.92 30.73 6.31
CA GLU A 221 -0.90 30.92 5.28
C GLU A 221 -0.94 29.86 4.18
N GLU A 222 -1.53 28.66 4.47
CA GLU A 222 -1.58 27.56 3.52
C GLU A 222 -2.76 27.70 2.54
N LEU A 223 -2.63 28.69 1.65
CA LEU A 223 -3.67 29.05 0.70
C LEU A 223 -4.03 27.92 -0.29
N ASN A 224 -3.11 26.98 -0.57
CA ASN A 224 -3.38 25.90 -1.51
C ASN A 224 -4.50 25.01 -0.99
N MET A 225 -4.39 24.58 0.29
CA MET A 225 -5.37 23.69 0.92
C MET A 225 -6.70 24.40 1.12
N ARG A 226 -6.67 25.68 1.50
CA ARG A 226 -7.86 26.52 1.61
C ARG A 226 -8.62 26.65 0.29
N ILE A 227 -7.91 26.83 -0.82
CA ILE A 227 -8.52 26.93 -2.16
C ILE A 227 -9.13 25.58 -2.55
N ILE A 228 -8.43 24.45 -2.31
CA ILE A 228 -8.96 23.12 -2.60
C ILE A 228 -10.26 22.87 -1.84
N ASP A 229 -10.31 23.14 -0.56
CA ASP A 229 -11.51 22.96 0.27
C ASP A 229 -12.72 23.76 -0.23
N LEU A 230 -12.49 24.95 -0.82
CA LEU A 230 -13.56 25.78 -1.41
C LEU A 230 -13.98 25.33 -2.80
N VAL A 231 -13.02 24.84 -3.60
CA VAL A 231 -13.24 24.55 -5.03
C VAL A 231 -13.57 23.07 -5.25
N THR A 232 -12.93 22.17 -4.51
CA THR A 232 -13.08 20.72 -4.65
C THR A 232 -13.13 20.08 -3.27
N PRO A 233 -14.24 20.26 -2.51
CA PRO A 233 -14.38 19.62 -1.22
C PRO A 233 -14.21 18.10 -1.37
N VAL A 234 -13.53 17.48 -0.42
CA VAL A 234 -13.18 16.07 -0.43
C VAL A 234 -13.90 15.36 0.69
N GLY A 235 -14.39 14.15 0.42
CA GLY A 235 -14.99 13.28 1.43
C GLY A 235 -14.30 11.94 1.55
N LYS A 236 -14.49 11.28 2.70
CA LYS A 236 -14.05 9.89 2.91
C LYS A 236 -14.73 8.98 1.90
N GLY A 237 -13.94 8.20 1.14
CA GLY A 237 -14.43 7.40 0.01
C GLY A 237 -14.38 8.08 -1.36
N GLN A 238 -13.75 9.26 -1.47
CA GLN A 238 -13.65 10.02 -2.72
C GLN A 238 -12.74 9.35 -3.74
N ARG A 239 -13.13 9.42 -5.03
CA ARG A 239 -12.28 9.11 -6.19
C ARG A 239 -11.83 10.40 -6.84
N GLY A 240 -10.73 10.98 -6.34
CA GLY A 240 -10.20 12.25 -6.79
C GLY A 240 -9.16 12.09 -7.90
N LEU A 241 -9.31 12.85 -8.98
CA LEU A 241 -8.35 12.91 -10.08
C LEU A 241 -7.67 14.27 -10.08
N ILE A 242 -6.35 14.32 -9.86
CA ILE A 242 -5.54 15.53 -9.99
C ILE A 242 -4.97 15.55 -11.40
N VAL A 243 -5.55 16.38 -12.24
CA VAL A 243 -5.21 16.49 -13.66
C VAL A 243 -4.09 17.50 -13.83
N ALA A 244 -2.91 17.04 -14.19
CA ALA A 244 -1.71 17.85 -14.17
C ALA A 244 -0.93 17.81 -15.49
N PRO A 245 -0.77 18.94 -16.19
CA PRO A 245 0.27 19.08 -17.20
C PRO A 245 1.67 18.91 -16.57
N PRO A 246 2.70 18.54 -17.34
CA PRO A 246 4.06 18.47 -16.83
C PRO A 246 4.54 19.79 -16.21
N ARG A 247 5.28 19.71 -15.09
CA ARG A 247 5.89 20.85 -14.38
C ARG A 247 4.90 21.83 -13.74
N THR A 248 3.71 21.39 -13.35
CA THR A 248 2.70 22.22 -12.69
C THR A 248 2.72 22.14 -11.16
N GLY A 249 3.75 21.52 -10.56
CA GLY A 249 3.90 21.44 -9.11
C GLY A 249 3.02 20.36 -8.45
N LYS A 250 2.65 19.31 -9.20
CA LYS A 250 1.83 18.20 -8.69
C LYS A 250 2.39 17.57 -7.42
N THR A 251 3.71 17.28 -7.38
CA THR A 251 4.39 16.63 -6.25
C THR A 251 4.31 17.49 -4.98
N VAL A 252 4.55 18.80 -5.09
CA VAL A 252 4.41 19.74 -3.96
C VAL A 252 2.96 19.81 -3.47
N LEU A 253 1.99 19.75 -4.39
CA LEU A 253 0.58 19.73 -4.02
C LEU A 253 0.21 18.46 -3.25
N LEU A 254 0.69 17.30 -3.70
CA LEU A 254 0.48 16.02 -3.00
C LEU A 254 1.13 16.01 -1.61
N GLN A 255 2.36 16.54 -1.45
CA GLN A 255 3.00 16.71 -0.14
C GLN A 255 2.15 17.55 0.81
N LYS A 256 1.57 18.65 0.33
CA LYS A 256 0.70 19.50 1.13
C LYS A 256 -0.62 18.82 1.49
N ILE A 257 -1.22 18.07 0.56
CA ILE A 257 -2.42 17.28 0.84
C ILE A 257 -2.10 16.21 1.90
N ALA A 258 -0.96 15.50 1.77
CA ALA A 258 -0.53 14.50 2.74
C ALA A 258 -0.40 15.09 4.15
N ASN A 259 0.32 16.21 4.28
CA ASN A 259 0.53 16.87 5.56
C ASN A 259 -0.78 17.45 6.15
N ALA A 260 -1.68 17.95 5.30
CA ALA A 260 -2.97 18.44 5.75
C ALA A 260 -3.86 17.31 6.31
N ILE A 261 -3.90 16.16 5.64
CA ILE A 261 -4.64 14.99 6.11
C ILE A 261 -4.04 14.47 7.41
N SER A 262 -2.72 14.26 7.49
CA SER A 262 -2.05 13.81 8.71
C SER A 262 -2.28 14.76 9.90
N THR A 263 -2.32 16.09 9.65
CA THR A 263 -2.54 17.09 10.70
C THR A 263 -3.98 17.13 11.19
N ASN A 264 -4.95 17.13 10.27
CA ASN A 264 -6.36 17.34 10.58
C ASN A 264 -7.11 16.02 10.89
N HIS A 265 -6.62 14.89 10.36
CA HIS A 265 -7.27 13.58 10.42
C HIS A 265 -6.28 12.49 10.86
N PRO A 266 -5.77 12.54 12.11
CA PRO A 266 -4.82 11.55 12.62
C PRO A 266 -5.40 10.12 12.73
N GLU A 267 -6.73 9.99 12.65
CA GLU A 267 -7.41 8.69 12.58
C GLU A 267 -7.28 8.00 11.24
N VAL A 268 -6.93 8.74 10.16
CA VAL A 268 -6.85 8.25 8.79
C VAL A 268 -5.49 7.61 8.53
N ASN A 269 -5.51 6.43 7.96
CA ASN A 269 -4.28 5.76 7.50
C ASN A 269 -3.90 6.27 6.11
N LEU A 270 -2.81 7.02 6.04
CA LEU A 270 -2.38 7.67 4.80
C LEU A 270 -1.22 6.90 4.14
N ILE A 271 -1.43 6.51 2.88
CA ILE A 271 -0.43 5.83 2.05
C ILE A 271 -0.13 6.71 0.82
N VAL A 272 1.12 7.03 0.61
CA VAL A 272 1.60 7.67 -0.62
C VAL A 272 2.23 6.60 -1.51
N LEU A 273 1.68 6.42 -2.71
CA LEU A 273 2.15 5.44 -3.68
C LEU A 273 2.75 6.14 -4.90
N LEU A 274 4.07 6.02 -5.07
CA LEU A 274 4.83 6.63 -6.15
C LEU A 274 5.19 5.56 -7.19
N ILE A 275 4.67 5.67 -8.40
CA ILE A 275 4.89 4.69 -9.48
C ILE A 275 5.64 5.32 -10.64
N ASP A 276 6.80 4.74 -11.00
CA ASP A 276 7.66 5.18 -12.10
C ASP A 276 8.11 6.65 -11.91
N GLU A 277 8.28 7.08 -10.64
CA GLU A 277 8.80 8.40 -10.28
C GLU A 277 10.32 8.35 -10.05
N ARG A 278 10.94 9.53 -9.93
CA ARG A 278 12.38 9.67 -9.77
C ARG A 278 12.80 9.39 -8.31
N PRO A 279 13.95 8.73 -8.07
CA PRO A 279 14.44 8.48 -6.71
C PRO A 279 14.57 9.73 -5.85
N GLU A 280 14.98 10.86 -6.43
CA GLU A 280 15.06 12.14 -5.72
C GLU A 280 13.70 12.68 -5.29
N GLU A 281 12.62 12.46 -6.09
CA GLU A 281 11.25 12.86 -5.74
C GLU A 281 10.68 11.95 -4.64
N VAL A 282 11.05 10.66 -4.63
CA VAL A 282 10.71 9.72 -3.54
C VAL A 282 11.33 10.19 -2.23
N THR A 283 12.64 10.43 -2.21
CA THR A 283 13.35 10.90 -1.02
C THR A 283 12.81 12.24 -0.52
N GLU A 284 12.42 13.13 -1.44
CA GLU A 284 11.81 14.41 -1.08
C GLU A 284 10.44 14.20 -0.42
N MET A 285 9.62 13.27 -0.94
CA MET A 285 8.32 12.93 -0.37
C MET A 285 8.50 12.38 1.05
N GLU A 286 9.36 11.39 1.25
CA GLU A 286 9.66 10.78 2.56
C GLU A 286 10.11 11.81 3.61
N ARG A 287 10.94 12.78 3.20
CA ARG A 287 11.47 13.80 4.12
C ARG A 287 10.50 14.94 4.45
N LYS A 288 9.53 15.20 3.58
CA LYS A 288 8.60 16.33 3.71
C LYS A 288 7.21 15.94 4.19
N THR A 289 6.90 14.66 4.23
CA THR A 289 5.67 14.14 4.83
C THR A 289 5.91 13.80 6.30
N ALA A 290 4.84 13.77 7.09
CA ALA A 290 4.90 13.40 8.49
C ALA A 290 5.30 11.92 8.67
N ASP A 291 5.85 11.57 9.83
CA ASP A 291 6.41 10.24 10.11
C ASP A 291 5.36 9.11 10.13
N ASP A 292 4.09 9.45 10.31
CA ASP A 292 2.94 8.53 10.29
C ASP A 292 2.48 8.18 8.87
N VAL A 293 2.99 8.87 7.85
CA VAL A 293 2.64 8.64 6.44
C VAL A 293 3.48 7.50 5.87
N GLU A 294 2.81 6.47 5.38
CA GLU A 294 3.49 5.36 4.72
C GLU A 294 3.81 5.71 3.26
N VAL A 295 5.09 5.89 2.92
CA VAL A 295 5.54 6.18 1.54
C VAL A 295 6.04 4.90 0.89
N ILE A 296 5.33 4.45 -0.15
CA ILE A 296 5.66 3.26 -0.93
C ILE A 296 5.98 3.69 -2.36
N SER A 297 7.08 3.18 -2.89
CA SER A 297 7.54 3.59 -4.22
C SER A 297 8.02 2.44 -5.08
N SER A 298 7.95 2.64 -6.38
CA SER A 298 8.65 1.86 -7.39
C SER A 298 9.17 2.84 -8.44
N THR A 299 10.49 3.02 -8.48
CA THR A 299 11.16 4.07 -9.25
C THR A 299 11.31 3.69 -10.73
N PHE A 300 11.59 4.68 -11.59
CA PHE A 300 11.59 4.53 -13.06
C PHE A 300 12.63 3.53 -13.58
N ASP A 301 13.65 3.18 -12.80
CA ASP A 301 14.69 2.20 -13.10
C ASP A 301 14.26 0.74 -12.88
N GLU A 302 13.07 0.55 -12.28
CA GLU A 302 12.50 -0.77 -12.04
C GLU A 302 11.65 -1.28 -13.21
N ALA A 303 11.43 -2.58 -13.26
CA ALA A 303 10.61 -3.21 -14.28
C ALA A 303 9.10 -2.91 -14.08
N ALA A 304 8.34 -2.81 -15.18
CA ALA A 304 6.89 -2.58 -15.14
C ALA A 304 6.13 -3.61 -14.28
N SER A 305 6.63 -4.85 -14.18
CA SER A 305 6.07 -5.88 -13.29
C SER A 305 6.10 -5.49 -11.82
N ARG A 306 7.17 -4.82 -11.37
CA ARG A 306 7.30 -4.35 -10.00
C ARG A 306 6.31 -3.23 -9.71
N HIS A 307 6.12 -2.29 -10.63
CA HIS A 307 5.12 -1.23 -10.50
C HIS A 307 3.71 -1.81 -10.25
N CYS A 308 3.35 -2.84 -11.03
CA CYS A 308 2.05 -3.52 -10.87
C CYS A 308 1.97 -4.26 -9.53
N GLN A 309 2.99 -5.03 -9.16
CA GLN A 309 3.02 -5.80 -7.91
C GLN A 309 2.89 -4.89 -6.67
N VAL A 310 3.65 -3.80 -6.62
CA VAL A 310 3.59 -2.82 -5.51
C VAL A 310 2.19 -2.21 -5.42
N ALA A 311 1.60 -1.81 -6.55
CA ALA A 311 0.25 -1.25 -6.56
C ALA A 311 -0.81 -2.28 -6.10
N GLU A 312 -0.68 -3.55 -6.50
CA GLU A 312 -1.57 -4.63 -6.06
C GLU A 312 -1.45 -4.87 -4.55
N MET A 313 -0.25 -4.88 -4.01
CA MET A 313 -0.05 -5.04 -2.57
C MET A 313 -0.65 -3.88 -1.76
N VAL A 314 -0.44 -2.65 -2.19
CA VAL A 314 -0.99 -1.46 -1.51
C VAL A 314 -2.52 -1.47 -1.53
N ILE A 315 -3.15 -1.76 -2.68
CA ILE A 315 -4.62 -1.76 -2.75
C ILE A 315 -5.24 -2.92 -1.95
N GLU A 316 -4.60 -4.09 -1.93
CA GLU A 316 -5.10 -5.21 -1.12
C GLU A 316 -4.93 -4.92 0.37
N LYS A 317 -3.80 -4.32 0.82
CA LYS A 317 -3.64 -3.85 2.19
C LYS A 317 -4.74 -2.84 2.56
N ALA A 318 -4.96 -1.82 1.74
CA ALA A 318 -5.98 -0.82 2.00
C ALA A 318 -7.38 -1.43 2.13
N LYS A 319 -7.75 -2.38 1.25
CA LYS A 319 -9.02 -3.10 1.36
C LYS A 319 -9.15 -3.87 2.67
N ARG A 320 -8.07 -4.57 3.12
CA ARG A 320 -8.10 -5.28 4.40
C ARG A 320 -8.30 -4.31 5.57
N MET A 321 -7.65 -3.14 5.54
CA MET A 321 -7.83 -2.13 6.58
C MET A 321 -9.28 -1.60 6.64
N VAL A 322 -9.90 -1.37 5.48
CA VAL A 322 -11.32 -0.94 5.41
C VAL A 322 -12.27 -2.00 5.95
N GLU A 323 -12.02 -3.29 5.73
CA GLU A 323 -12.79 -4.40 6.32
C GLU A 323 -12.77 -4.38 7.86
N TYR A 324 -11.74 -3.78 8.45
CA TYR A 324 -11.58 -3.57 9.90
C TYR A 324 -12.06 -2.18 10.37
N GLY A 325 -12.85 -1.49 9.55
CA GLY A 325 -13.45 -0.21 9.91
C GLY A 325 -12.47 0.97 9.89
N LYS A 326 -11.30 0.83 9.23
CA LYS A 326 -10.32 1.92 9.14
C LYS A 326 -10.60 2.81 7.94
N ASP A 327 -10.37 4.11 8.12
CA ASP A 327 -10.34 5.07 7.02
C ASP A 327 -8.94 5.08 6.41
N VAL A 328 -8.88 4.87 5.09
CA VAL A 328 -7.62 4.82 4.35
C VAL A 328 -7.65 5.83 3.22
N VAL A 329 -6.57 6.60 3.09
CA VAL A 329 -6.34 7.51 1.96
C VAL A 329 -5.10 7.05 1.20
N ILE A 330 -5.22 6.90 -0.11
CA ILE A 330 -4.09 6.63 -1.02
C ILE A 330 -3.86 7.84 -1.90
N LEU A 331 -2.66 8.41 -1.85
CA LEU A 331 -2.18 9.42 -2.80
C LEU A 331 -1.31 8.73 -3.84
N LEU A 332 -1.81 8.58 -5.07
CA LEU A 332 -1.12 7.88 -6.17
C LEU A 332 -0.49 8.86 -7.16
N ASP A 333 0.81 8.83 -7.29
CA ASP A 333 1.55 9.55 -8.32
C ASP A 333 2.36 8.56 -9.20
N SER A 334 1.94 8.18 -10.40
CA SER A 334 0.74 8.61 -11.10
C SER A 334 -0.05 7.42 -11.67
N ILE A 335 -1.37 7.59 -11.79
CA ILE A 335 -2.23 6.56 -12.42
C ILE A 335 -1.92 6.38 -13.91
N THR A 336 -1.47 7.44 -14.59
CA THR A 336 -1.05 7.37 -15.99
C THR A 336 0.12 6.41 -16.17
N ARG A 337 1.13 6.49 -15.28
CA ARG A 337 2.30 5.61 -15.32
C ARG A 337 1.95 4.18 -14.90
N LEU A 338 1.09 4.03 -13.90
CA LEU A 338 0.56 2.71 -13.52
C LEU A 338 -0.17 2.04 -14.69
N ALA A 339 -1.02 2.77 -15.40
CA ALA A 339 -1.72 2.26 -16.58
C ALA A 339 -0.76 1.89 -17.71
N ARG A 340 0.32 2.65 -17.92
CA ARG A 340 1.38 2.30 -18.88
C ARG A 340 2.11 1.01 -18.49
N ALA A 341 2.40 0.82 -17.20
CA ALA A 341 3.03 -0.39 -16.68
C ALA A 341 2.17 -1.63 -16.96
N TYR A 342 0.87 -1.56 -16.67
CA TYR A 342 -0.07 -2.64 -17.01
C TYR A 342 -0.17 -2.88 -18.53
N ASN A 343 -0.16 -1.83 -19.35
CA ASN A 343 -0.17 -1.97 -20.81
C ASN A 343 1.10 -2.66 -21.34
N THR A 344 2.24 -2.45 -20.68
CA THR A 344 3.50 -3.12 -21.04
C THR A 344 3.50 -4.59 -20.62
N GLN A 345 2.84 -4.94 -19.51
CA GLN A 345 2.78 -6.30 -18.98
C GLN A 345 1.75 -7.20 -19.67
N MET A 346 0.66 -6.61 -20.18
CA MET A 346 -0.42 -7.42 -20.78
C MET A 346 0.06 -8.13 -22.05
N PRO A 347 -0.25 -9.43 -22.18
CA PRO A 347 -0.08 -10.13 -23.47
C PRO A 347 -0.92 -9.42 -24.52
N HIS A 348 -0.36 -9.18 -25.69
CA HIS A 348 -1.06 -8.51 -26.78
C HIS A 348 -2.34 -9.28 -27.17
N SER A 349 -3.49 -8.69 -26.90
CA SER A 349 -4.81 -9.27 -27.23
C SER A 349 -5.16 -9.16 -28.72
N GLY A 350 -4.40 -8.39 -29.49
CA GLY A 350 -4.71 -8.01 -30.87
C GLY A 350 -5.80 -6.94 -31.00
N LYS A 351 -6.40 -6.49 -29.89
CA LYS A 351 -7.42 -5.42 -29.86
C LYS A 351 -6.78 -4.16 -29.26
N ILE A 352 -6.11 -3.39 -30.11
CA ILE A 352 -5.44 -2.15 -29.70
C ILE A 352 -6.39 -0.99 -29.91
N LEU A 353 -6.62 -0.20 -28.86
CA LEU A 353 -7.34 1.08 -28.87
C LEU A 353 -6.46 2.18 -29.47
N THR A 354 -7.06 3.32 -29.76
CA THR A 354 -6.33 4.55 -30.15
C THR A 354 -5.21 4.84 -29.14
N GLY A 355 -4.04 5.28 -29.61
CA GLY A 355 -2.91 5.58 -28.74
C GLY A 355 -2.05 4.36 -28.32
N GLY A 356 -2.32 3.15 -28.85
CA GLY A 356 -1.51 1.96 -28.58
C GLY A 356 -1.83 1.28 -27.24
N VAL A 357 -3.01 1.53 -26.68
CA VAL A 357 -3.49 0.90 -25.45
C VAL A 357 -4.19 -0.41 -25.77
N ASP A 358 -3.78 -1.53 -25.15
CA ASP A 358 -4.51 -2.78 -25.22
C ASP A 358 -5.86 -2.66 -24.50
N ALA A 359 -6.92 -3.19 -25.08
CA ALA A 359 -8.28 -3.09 -24.52
C ALA A 359 -8.40 -3.69 -23.10
N GLY A 360 -7.58 -4.69 -22.77
CA GLY A 360 -7.53 -5.31 -21.44
C GLY A 360 -6.67 -4.56 -20.42
N ALA A 361 -5.71 -3.76 -20.89
CA ALA A 361 -4.70 -3.13 -20.02
C ALA A 361 -5.28 -2.16 -18.99
N MET A 362 -6.40 -1.50 -19.32
CA MET A 362 -7.06 -0.55 -18.42
C MET A 362 -7.90 -1.21 -17.31
N GLN A 363 -8.12 -2.53 -17.37
CA GLN A 363 -9.03 -3.19 -16.43
C GLN A 363 -8.51 -3.15 -14.97
N MET A 364 -7.23 -3.49 -14.75
CA MET A 364 -6.64 -3.51 -13.41
C MET A 364 -6.47 -2.09 -12.83
N PRO A 365 -5.91 -1.10 -13.56
CA PRO A 365 -5.88 0.28 -13.07
C PRO A 365 -7.27 0.87 -12.75
N LYS A 366 -8.30 0.54 -13.56
CA LYS A 366 -9.68 0.93 -13.24
C LYS A 366 -10.22 0.26 -11.99
N LYS A 367 -9.92 -1.02 -11.77
CA LYS A 367 -10.27 -1.72 -10.51
C LYS A 367 -9.58 -1.08 -9.32
N PHE A 368 -8.31 -0.69 -9.47
CA PHE A 368 -7.57 0.03 -8.43
C PHE A 368 -8.28 1.32 -8.06
N PHE A 369 -8.47 2.23 -9.02
CA PHE A 369 -9.08 3.54 -8.78
C PHE A 369 -10.56 3.42 -8.39
N GLY A 370 -11.29 2.48 -8.99
CA GLY A 370 -12.69 2.20 -8.70
C GLY A 370 -12.94 1.52 -7.34
N ALA A 371 -11.89 1.06 -6.66
CA ALA A 371 -12.00 0.53 -5.31
C ALA A 371 -12.33 1.63 -4.29
N ALA A 372 -11.99 2.90 -4.55
CA ALA A 372 -12.32 4.00 -3.66
C ALA A 372 -13.83 4.14 -3.46
N ARG A 373 -14.26 4.04 -2.20
CA ARG A 373 -15.66 4.13 -1.77
C ARG A 373 -15.75 4.35 -0.26
N ASN A 374 -16.82 4.96 0.17
CA ASN A 374 -17.29 4.86 1.54
C ASN A 374 -18.12 3.59 1.67
N VAL A 375 -18.13 2.92 2.82
CA VAL A 375 -18.87 1.68 3.02
C VAL A 375 -19.76 1.74 4.25
N GLU A 376 -20.91 1.09 4.15
CA GLU A 376 -21.88 1.00 5.24
C GLU A 376 -21.32 0.10 6.36
N PHE A 377 -21.36 0.55 7.61
CA PHE A 377 -20.86 -0.15 8.79
C PHE A 377 -19.36 -0.54 8.74
N GLY A 378 -18.57 0.16 7.93
CA GLY A 378 -17.14 -0.08 7.79
C GLY A 378 -16.34 1.22 7.78
N GLY A 379 -15.08 1.13 7.32
CA GLY A 379 -14.25 2.30 7.06
C GLY A 379 -14.49 2.89 5.68
N SER A 380 -13.53 3.67 5.20
CA SER A 380 -13.56 4.24 3.87
C SER A 380 -12.25 4.06 3.13
N LEU A 381 -12.29 4.00 1.81
CA LEU A 381 -11.13 4.07 0.94
C LEU A 381 -11.24 5.28 0.03
N THR A 382 -10.37 6.26 0.24
CA THR A 382 -10.23 7.45 -0.58
C THR A 382 -9.00 7.33 -1.46
N ILE A 383 -9.09 7.65 -2.75
CA ILE A 383 -7.93 7.62 -3.66
C ILE A 383 -7.84 8.95 -4.38
N PHE A 384 -6.70 9.65 -4.22
CA PHE A 384 -6.28 10.77 -5.06
C PHE A 384 -5.22 10.27 -6.02
N ALA A 385 -5.53 10.31 -7.30
CA ALA A 385 -4.59 9.87 -8.33
C ALA A 385 -4.21 11.04 -9.26
N THR A 386 -2.93 11.21 -9.51
CA THR A 386 -2.49 12.19 -10.51
C THR A 386 -2.62 11.59 -11.91
N ALA A 387 -3.23 12.33 -12.81
CA ALA A 387 -3.32 12.03 -14.24
C ALA A 387 -2.51 13.04 -15.05
N LEU A 388 -1.59 12.54 -15.86
CA LEU A 388 -0.75 13.38 -16.71
C LEU A 388 -1.48 13.69 -18.02
N ILE A 389 -1.56 14.98 -18.34
CA ILE A 389 -2.12 15.49 -19.61
C ILE A 389 -1.08 16.37 -20.32
N ASP A 390 -1.35 16.71 -21.59
CA ASP A 390 -0.48 17.58 -22.40
C ASP A 390 0.99 17.11 -22.49
N THR A 391 1.19 15.79 -22.44
CA THR A 391 2.52 15.15 -22.57
C THR A 391 2.96 14.96 -24.02
N GLY A 392 2.06 15.22 -24.98
CA GLY A 392 2.26 14.89 -26.39
C GLY A 392 2.03 13.41 -26.73
N SER A 393 1.64 12.58 -25.75
CA SER A 393 1.34 11.17 -25.93
C SER A 393 -0.15 10.93 -26.09
N LYS A 394 -0.56 10.38 -27.24
CA LYS A 394 -1.96 9.95 -27.46
C LYS A 394 -2.41 8.86 -26.49
N MET A 395 -1.48 8.06 -25.98
CA MET A 395 -1.75 7.06 -24.95
C MET A 395 -2.26 7.73 -23.66
N ASP A 396 -1.62 8.80 -23.22
CA ASP A 396 -2.00 9.50 -21.99
C ASP A 396 -3.36 10.18 -22.10
N GLU A 397 -3.70 10.69 -23.29
CA GLU A 397 -5.04 11.24 -23.56
C GLU A 397 -6.12 10.16 -23.40
N VAL A 398 -5.90 8.97 -23.96
CA VAL A 398 -6.83 7.84 -23.83
C VAL A 398 -6.94 7.41 -22.36
N ILE A 399 -5.81 7.25 -21.68
CA ILE A 399 -5.77 6.90 -20.25
C ILE A 399 -6.56 7.92 -19.43
N PHE A 400 -6.34 9.22 -19.65
CA PHE A 400 -7.05 10.28 -18.92
C PHE A 400 -8.57 10.19 -19.12
N GLU A 401 -9.07 10.06 -20.36
CA GLU A 401 -10.51 9.96 -20.64
C GLU A 401 -11.14 8.72 -19.98
N GLU A 402 -10.43 7.60 -19.93
CA GLU A 402 -10.89 6.38 -19.26
C GLU A 402 -11.05 6.55 -17.73
N PHE A 403 -10.15 7.30 -17.08
CA PHE A 403 -10.23 7.56 -15.64
C PHE A 403 -11.18 8.71 -15.28
N LYS A 404 -11.32 9.70 -16.13
CA LYS A 404 -12.27 10.81 -15.96
C LYS A 404 -13.71 10.30 -15.81
N ALA A 405 -14.08 9.27 -16.57
CA ALA A 405 -15.39 8.64 -16.43
C ALA A 405 -15.59 7.91 -15.08
N THR A 406 -14.51 7.48 -14.43
CA THR A 406 -14.54 6.71 -13.17
C THR A 406 -14.50 7.62 -11.94
N GLY A 407 -13.84 8.77 -12.02
CA GLY A 407 -13.70 9.74 -10.93
C GLY A 407 -15.01 10.44 -10.55
N ASN A 408 -15.08 10.92 -9.32
CA ASN A 408 -16.17 11.77 -8.82
C ASN A 408 -15.67 13.12 -8.26
N MET A 409 -14.39 13.43 -8.43
CA MET A 409 -13.76 14.72 -8.13
C MET A 409 -12.62 14.95 -9.11
N GLU A 410 -12.51 16.14 -9.65
CA GLU A 410 -11.44 16.56 -10.56
C GLU A 410 -10.82 17.87 -10.08
N LEU A 411 -9.49 17.86 -9.89
CA LEU A 411 -8.69 19.04 -9.59
C LEU A 411 -7.73 19.29 -10.76
N HIS A 412 -8.02 20.29 -11.56
CA HIS A 412 -7.23 20.64 -12.75
C HIS A 412 -6.12 21.64 -12.42
N LEU A 413 -4.88 21.35 -12.83
CA LEU A 413 -3.77 22.30 -12.79
C LEU A 413 -3.58 22.94 -14.15
N ASP A 414 -3.24 24.24 -14.17
CA ASP A 414 -3.07 25.02 -15.39
C ASP A 414 -1.63 25.56 -15.52
N ARG A 415 -1.01 25.25 -16.65
CA ARG A 415 0.34 25.71 -16.96
C ARG A 415 0.46 27.24 -17.07
N ARG A 416 -0.60 27.95 -17.49
CA ARG A 416 -0.60 29.43 -17.61
C ARG A 416 -0.36 30.11 -16.26
N LEU A 417 -0.83 29.52 -15.16
CA LEU A 417 -0.56 29.99 -13.80
C LEU A 417 0.91 29.82 -13.44
N VAL A 418 1.49 28.66 -13.79
CA VAL A 418 2.92 28.38 -13.56
C VAL A 418 3.82 29.33 -14.31
N ASP A 419 3.50 29.60 -15.58
CA ASP A 419 4.27 30.55 -16.42
C ASP A 419 4.28 31.97 -15.81
N ARG A 420 3.22 32.33 -15.09
CA ARG A 420 3.10 33.61 -14.33
C ARG A 420 3.58 33.50 -12.87
N ARG A 421 4.12 32.33 -12.44
CA ARG A 421 4.55 32.11 -11.06
C ARG A 421 3.44 32.31 -10.03
N SER A 422 2.18 32.12 -10.41
CA SER A 422 1.03 32.17 -9.51
C SER A 422 0.72 30.77 -8.99
N TRP A 423 0.85 30.59 -7.68
CA TRP A 423 0.59 29.31 -6.99
C TRP A 423 -0.56 29.47 -5.96
N PRO A 424 -1.42 28.46 -5.77
CA PRO A 424 -1.47 27.17 -6.50
C PRO A 424 -1.88 27.35 -7.96
N ALA A 425 -1.38 26.45 -8.82
CA ALA A 425 -1.70 26.47 -10.26
C ALA A 425 -3.05 25.79 -10.56
N ILE A 426 -4.09 26.05 -9.78
CA ILE A 426 -5.40 25.40 -9.88
C ILE A 426 -6.31 26.16 -10.84
N ASP A 427 -6.86 25.46 -11.83
CA ASP A 427 -7.94 25.98 -12.68
C ASP A 427 -9.27 25.79 -11.94
N ILE A 428 -9.77 26.86 -11.34
CA ILE A 428 -10.99 26.87 -10.53
C ILE A 428 -12.23 26.51 -11.37
N SER A 429 -12.25 26.94 -12.62
CA SER A 429 -13.42 26.76 -13.50
C SER A 429 -13.61 25.29 -13.92
N ARG A 430 -12.49 24.56 -14.09
CA ARG A 430 -12.51 23.16 -14.52
C ARG A 430 -12.52 22.18 -13.36
N SER A 431 -12.26 22.66 -12.15
CA SER A 431 -12.18 21.82 -10.94
C SER A 431 -13.53 21.72 -10.24
N GLY A 432 -13.83 20.58 -9.64
CA GLY A 432 -15.07 20.39 -8.89
C GLY A 432 -15.26 18.97 -8.36
N THR A 433 -16.18 18.84 -7.42
CA THR A 433 -16.58 17.57 -6.80
C THR A 433 -18.03 17.29 -7.17
N ARG A 434 -18.31 16.05 -7.58
CA ARG A 434 -19.69 15.59 -7.83
C ARG A 434 -20.37 15.33 -6.51
N LYS A 435 -21.64 15.76 -6.39
CA LYS A 435 -22.44 15.66 -5.17
C LYS A 435 -21.82 16.36 -3.96
N GLU A 436 -21.22 17.54 -4.20
CA GLU A 436 -20.64 18.35 -3.12
C GLU A 436 -21.68 18.80 -2.08
N GLU A 437 -22.97 18.73 -2.42
CA GLU A 437 -24.10 18.94 -1.51
C GLU A 437 -24.18 17.92 -0.35
N LEU A 438 -23.50 16.78 -0.45
CA LEU A 438 -23.40 15.81 0.63
C LEU A 438 -22.24 16.13 1.62
N LEU A 439 -21.32 16.99 1.20
CA LEU A 439 -20.12 17.32 1.97
C LEU A 439 -20.18 18.71 2.60
N LEU A 440 -21.03 19.59 2.09
CA LEU A 440 -21.18 20.96 2.53
C LEU A 440 -22.56 21.18 3.13
N ASP A 441 -22.64 21.98 4.20
CA ASP A 441 -23.94 22.38 4.70
C ASP A 441 -24.64 23.37 3.72
N GLU A 442 -25.97 23.48 3.83
CA GLU A 442 -26.77 24.30 2.89
C GLU A 442 -26.30 25.76 2.78
N ARG A 443 -25.82 26.36 3.88
CA ARG A 443 -25.37 27.75 3.90
C ARG A 443 -24.01 27.88 3.24
N GLU A 444 -23.07 26.99 3.57
CA GLU A 444 -21.75 26.93 2.95
C GLU A 444 -21.90 26.70 1.43
N LEU A 445 -22.71 25.73 1.02
CA LEU A 445 -22.99 25.40 -0.37
C LEU A 445 -23.52 26.60 -1.16
N ALA A 446 -24.49 27.33 -0.60
CA ALA A 446 -25.05 28.53 -1.23
C ALA A 446 -24.00 29.62 -1.43
N LEU A 447 -23.08 29.81 -0.47
CA LEU A 447 -21.99 30.78 -0.57
C LEU A 447 -20.92 30.34 -1.58
N VAL A 448 -20.56 29.06 -1.59
CA VAL A 448 -19.61 28.49 -2.57
C VAL A 448 -20.17 28.61 -4.00
N TYR A 449 -21.45 28.37 -4.22
CA TYR A 449 -22.06 28.55 -5.56
C TYR A 449 -22.02 30.02 -6.02
N ARG A 450 -22.27 30.97 -5.13
CA ARG A 450 -22.12 32.39 -5.46
C ARG A 450 -20.66 32.74 -5.78
N LEU A 451 -19.72 32.25 -4.97
CA LEU A 451 -18.29 32.42 -5.22
C LEU A 451 -17.90 31.90 -6.61
N ARG A 452 -18.28 30.65 -6.94
CA ARG A 452 -18.01 30.04 -8.24
C ARG A 452 -18.59 30.84 -9.39
N LYS A 453 -19.80 31.39 -9.25
CA LYS A 453 -20.42 32.23 -10.26
C LYS A 453 -19.57 33.47 -10.55
N VAL A 454 -19.06 34.17 -9.52
CA VAL A 454 -18.17 35.33 -9.69
C VAL A 454 -16.84 34.94 -10.34
N LEU A 455 -16.26 33.80 -9.93
CA LEU A 455 -14.96 33.33 -10.44
C LEU A 455 -15.07 32.80 -11.89
N SER A 456 -16.23 32.29 -12.31
CA SER A 456 -16.41 31.73 -13.66
C SER A 456 -16.37 32.81 -14.77
N ASP A 457 -16.66 34.07 -14.43
CA ASP A 457 -16.61 35.17 -15.37
C ASP A 457 -15.18 35.71 -15.61
N LEU A 458 -14.22 35.26 -14.81
CA LEU A 458 -12.81 35.64 -14.87
C LEU A 458 -11.96 34.63 -15.63
N ASN A 459 -10.84 35.07 -16.17
CA ASN A 459 -9.87 34.10 -16.67
C ASN A 459 -9.18 33.36 -15.51
N PRO A 460 -8.64 32.15 -15.72
CA PRO A 460 -8.10 31.32 -14.62
C PRO A 460 -7.04 32.03 -13.76
N VAL A 461 -6.24 32.91 -14.34
CA VAL A 461 -5.19 33.63 -13.61
C VAL A 461 -5.81 34.68 -12.69
N GLU A 462 -6.72 35.48 -13.20
CA GLU A 462 -7.43 36.53 -12.45
C GLU A 462 -8.26 35.91 -11.33
N ALA A 463 -8.93 34.79 -11.60
CA ALA A 463 -9.72 34.07 -10.60
C ALA A 463 -8.87 33.62 -9.40
N VAL A 464 -7.70 32.99 -9.66
CA VAL A 464 -6.79 32.55 -8.59
C VAL A 464 -6.19 33.72 -7.83
N GLU A 465 -5.75 34.79 -8.52
CA GLU A 465 -5.16 35.98 -7.88
C GLU A 465 -6.18 36.73 -7.02
N LEU A 466 -7.42 36.89 -7.51
CA LEU A 466 -8.51 37.46 -6.73
C LEU A 466 -8.78 36.65 -5.48
N LEU A 467 -8.94 35.33 -5.62
CA LEU A 467 -9.22 34.44 -4.50
C LEU A 467 -8.09 34.48 -3.46
N LYS A 468 -6.83 34.39 -3.87
CA LYS A 468 -5.65 34.51 -2.99
C LYS A 468 -5.64 35.84 -2.23
N SER A 469 -5.84 36.97 -2.95
CA SER A 469 -5.81 38.30 -2.31
C SER A 469 -6.92 38.49 -1.29
N ARG A 470 -8.04 37.81 -1.44
CA ARG A 470 -9.15 37.83 -0.47
C ARG A 470 -8.92 36.89 0.69
N LEU A 471 -8.52 35.62 0.40
CA LEU A 471 -8.23 34.61 1.43
C LEU A 471 -7.10 35.01 2.37
N SER A 472 -6.05 35.68 1.88
CA SER A 472 -4.94 36.15 2.70
C SER A 472 -5.32 37.17 3.77
N LYS A 473 -6.51 37.78 3.66
CA LYS A 473 -7.05 38.77 4.63
C LYS A 473 -7.94 38.11 5.69
N CYS A 474 -8.30 36.83 5.52
CA CYS A 474 -9.20 36.09 6.40
C CYS A 474 -8.45 34.93 7.07
N ARG A 475 -8.74 34.66 8.32
CA ARG A 475 -8.09 33.59 9.10
C ARG A 475 -8.52 32.19 8.65
N SER A 476 -9.78 32.06 8.19
CA SER A 476 -10.35 30.78 7.78
C SER A 476 -11.26 30.92 6.55
N ASN A 477 -11.57 29.80 5.91
CA ASN A 477 -12.54 29.73 4.81
C ASN A 477 -13.95 30.14 5.27
N ALA A 478 -14.33 29.76 6.49
CA ALA A 478 -15.62 30.15 7.08
C ALA A 478 -15.72 31.69 7.24
N GLU A 479 -14.68 32.34 7.79
CA GLU A 479 -14.61 33.79 7.88
C GLU A 479 -14.67 34.46 6.50
N PHE A 480 -13.94 33.92 5.52
CA PHE A 480 -13.96 34.42 4.15
C PHE A 480 -15.35 34.37 3.54
N LEU A 481 -16.03 33.22 3.61
CA LEU A 481 -17.37 33.06 3.07
C LEU A 481 -18.42 33.97 3.75
N MET A 482 -18.31 34.17 5.07
CA MET A 482 -19.21 35.06 5.82
C MET A 482 -18.98 36.55 5.51
N THR A 483 -17.72 36.95 5.25
CA THR A 483 -17.36 38.35 4.98
C THR A 483 -17.41 38.74 3.51
N MET A 484 -17.65 37.75 2.64
CA MET A 484 -17.73 37.96 1.21
C MET A 484 -18.92 38.85 0.85
N LYS A 485 -18.67 40.16 0.58
CA LYS A 485 -19.64 41.05 -0.02
C LYS A 485 -19.74 40.71 -1.49
N LEU A 486 -20.84 40.11 -1.84
CA LEU A 486 -21.22 39.76 -3.21
C LEU A 486 -22.23 40.79 -3.67
N ASP A 487 -21.75 42.02 -3.97
CA ASP A 487 -22.52 43.01 -4.68
C ASP A 487 -22.60 42.67 -6.16
#